data_5dd104e9cdfe6a9fd99c197b1d55fb0e
#
_entry.id   5dd104e9cdfe6a9fd99c197b1d55fb0e
#
_cell.length_a   1.000
_cell.length_b   1.000
_cell.length_c   1.000
_cell.angle_alpha   90.00
_cell.angle_beta   90.00
_cell.angle_gamma   90.00
#
_symmetry.space_group_name_H-M   'P 1'
#
loop_
_entity.id
_entity.type
_entity.pdbx_description
1 polymer ?
#
loop_
_entity_poly.entity_id
_entity_poly.type
_entity_poly.pdbx_seq_one_letter_code
_entity_poly.pdbx_strand_id
1 'polypeptide(L)'
;YHGAETARGPDLVIGYRRGYRCSDQSVLGDFTRDVFAWNMDKWSGDHCIAPEEVPGILVSNRTLRGEDPRLADFAATLLALFGIDRSEAPASSRPIF
;
A
#
# COMPACT_ATOMS: atom_id res chain seq x y z
N TYR A 1 -7.72 -8.68 -3.17
CA TYR A 1 -7.10 -9.40 -2.06
C TYR A 1 -7.44 -10.87 -2.17
N HIS A 2 -6.49 -11.76 -1.82
CA HIS A 2 -6.63 -13.22 -1.87
C HIS A 2 -6.01 -13.82 -0.61
N GLY A 3 -6.54 -14.95 -0.16
CA GLY A 3 -6.03 -15.67 1.01
C GLY A 3 -7.11 -15.99 2.03
N ALA A 4 -6.75 -16.78 3.04
CA ALA A 4 -7.68 -17.28 4.06
C ALA A 4 -8.34 -16.15 4.89
N GLU A 5 -7.65 -15.04 5.07
CA GLU A 5 -8.10 -13.91 5.87
C GLU A 5 -8.96 -12.89 5.09
N THR A 6 -9.20 -13.13 3.79
CA THR A 6 -9.98 -12.20 2.96
C THR A 6 -11.40 -11.99 3.50
N ALA A 7 -12.02 -13.03 4.07
CA ALA A 7 -13.36 -12.92 4.66
C ALA A 7 -13.43 -12.00 5.90
N ARG A 8 -12.29 -11.65 6.49
CA ARG A 8 -12.17 -10.73 7.65
C ARG A 8 -11.76 -9.32 7.23
N GLY A 9 -11.43 -9.14 5.96
CA GLY A 9 -11.06 -7.84 5.41
C GLY A 9 -12.28 -6.93 5.18
N PRO A 10 -12.06 -5.65 4.93
CA PRO A 10 -13.13 -4.73 4.54
C PRO A 10 -13.67 -5.06 3.14
N ASP A 11 -14.94 -4.81 2.90
CA ASP A 11 -15.58 -4.97 1.58
C ASP A 11 -15.04 -3.94 0.57
N LEU A 12 -14.68 -2.76 1.05
CA LEU A 12 -14.16 -1.66 0.23
C LEU A 12 -12.93 -1.04 0.88
N VAL A 13 -11.93 -0.75 0.06
CA VAL A 13 -10.75 0.04 0.46
C VAL A 13 -10.69 1.25 -0.46
N ILE A 14 -10.78 2.43 0.13
CA ILE A 14 -10.76 3.70 -0.60
C ILE A 14 -9.33 4.23 -0.64
N GLY A 15 -8.80 4.40 -1.85
CA GLY A 15 -7.55 5.11 -2.11
C GLY A 15 -7.85 6.50 -2.66
N TYR A 16 -7.40 7.54 -1.98
CA TYR A 16 -7.62 8.92 -2.42
C TYR A 16 -6.59 9.33 -3.46
N ARG A 17 -7.01 10.12 -4.44
CA ARG A 17 -6.11 10.79 -5.38
C ARG A 17 -5.35 11.93 -4.70
N ARG A 18 -4.25 12.34 -5.30
CA ARG A 18 -3.48 13.51 -4.87
C ARG A 18 -4.40 14.72 -4.68
N GLY A 19 -4.26 15.39 -3.54
CA GLY A 19 -5.07 16.55 -3.19
C GLY A 19 -6.41 16.24 -2.51
N TYR A 20 -6.72 14.96 -2.30
CA TYR A 20 -7.91 14.53 -1.57
C TYR A 20 -7.55 13.70 -0.35
N ARG A 21 -8.33 13.84 0.69
CA ARG A 21 -8.24 13.02 1.91
C ARG A 21 -9.61 12.81 2.52
N CYS A 22 -9.71 11.85 3.43
CA CYS A 22 -10.89 11.70 4.25
C CYS A 22 -11.06 12.90 5.19
N SER A 23 -12.30 13.33 5.41
CA SER A 23 -12.60 14.33 6.43
C SER A 23 -12.44 13.74 7.83
N ASP A 24 -11.77 14.45 8.72
CA ASP A 24 -11.65 14.06 10.13
C ASP A 24 -13.03 13.96 10.80
N GLN A 25 -13.95 14.81 10.41
CA GLN A 25 -15.34 14.79 10.90
C GLN A 25 -16.04 13.47 10.53
N SER A 26 -15.90 13.02 9.28
CA SER A 26 -16.50 11.74 8.84
C SER A 26 -15.88 10.54 9.56
N VAL A 27 -14.58 10.56 9.84
CA VAL A 27 -13.90 9.51 10.61
C VAL A 27 -14.41 9.44 12.04
N LEU A 28 -14.78 10.57 12.62
CA LEU A 28 -15.37 10.67 13.97
C LEU A 28 -16.87 10.37 13.99
N GLY A 29 -17.49 10.07 12.85
CA GLY A 29 -18.89 9.66 12.74
C GLY A 29 -19.86 10.78 12.40
N ASP A 30 -19.38 11.97 12.05
CA ASP A 30 -20.24 13.06 11.62
C ASP A 30 -20.69 12.88 10.16
N PHE A 31 -21.92 13.32 9.88
CA PHE A 31 -22.45 13.45 8.53
C PHE A 31 -22.38 14.91 8.09
N THR A 32 -21.41 15.23 7.27
CA THR A 32 -21.28 16.57 6.70
C THR A 32 -22.29 16.78 5.58
N ARG A 33 -22.80 18.02 5.41
CA ARG A 33 -23.70 18.37 4.31
C ARG A 33 -22.95 18.36 2.96
N ASP A 34 -21.70 18.78 2.99
CA ASP A 34 -20.89 18.92 1.79
C ASP A 34 -20.07 17.64 1.56
N VAL A 35 -20.13 17.15 0.34
CA VAL A 35 -19.32 15.98 -0.08
C VAL A 35 -17.83 16.34 -0.17
N PHE A 36 -17.54 17.59 -0.54
CA PHE A 36 -16.19 18.13 -0.62
C PHE A 36 -16.11 19.46 0.12
N ALA A 37 -15.04 19.62 0.87
CA ALA A 37 -14.71 20.88 1.54
C ALA A 37 -13.22 21.16 1.38
N TRP A 38 -12.83 22.43 1.41
CA TRP A 38 -11.43 22.82 1.46
C TRP A 38 -10.83 22.50 2.82
N ASN A 39 -9.75 21.73 2.82
CA ASN A 39 -9.00 21.52 4.04
C ASN A 39 -8.08 22.72 4.31
N MET A 40 -8.45 23.52 5.29
CA MET A 40 -7.68 24.68 5.72
C MET A 40 -6.87 24.41 7.00
N ASP A 41 -6.88 23.17 7.44
CA ASP A 41 -6.17 22.77 8.65
C ASP A 41 -4.66 22.69 8.42
N LYS A 42 -3.91 22.92 9.47
CA LYS A 42 -2.45 22.89 9.46
C LYS A 42 -1.91 21.52 9.07
N TRP A 43 -2.60 20.45 9.43
CA TRP A 43 -2.28 19.08 9.07
C TRP A 43 -3.13 18.65 7.88
N SER A 44 -2.56 18.71 6.70
CA SER A 44 -3.26 18.41 5.45
C SER A 44 -2.82 17.11 4.77
N GLY A 45 -1.75 16.49 5.26
CA GLY A 45 -1.28 15.19 4.75
C GLY A 45 -2.13 14.03 5.22
N ASP A 46 -2.15 12.96 4.42
CA ASP A 46 -2.79 11.69 4.76
C ASP A 46 -1.97 10.54 4.16
N HIS A 47 -2.15 9.35 4.73
CA HIS A 47 -1.54 8.10 4.27
C HIS A 47 -2.55 7.17 3.57
N CYS A 48 -3.83 7.52 3.56
CA CYS A 48 -4.89 6.78 2.86
C CYS A 48 -4.99 7.19 1.39
N ILE A 49 -3.86 7.21 0.69
CA ILE A 49 -3.78 7.61 -0.71
C ILE A 49 -3.72 6.37 -1.61
N ALA A 50 -4.21 6.51 -2.84
CA ALA A 50 -4.12 5.45 -3.84
C ALA A 50 -2.63 5.11 -4.11
N PRO A 51 -2.25 3.82 -4.16
CA PRO A 51 -0.84 3.41 -4.32
C PRO A 51 -0.16 4.03 -5.55
N GLU A 52 -0.91 4.26 -6.61
CA GLU A 52 -0.43 4.83 -7.87
C GLU A 52 0.02 6.29 -7.72
N GLU A 53 -0.48 6.98 -6.71
CA GLU A 53 -0.14 8.38 -6.45
C GLU A 53 1.19 8.53 -5.68
N VAL A 54 1.64 7.47 -5.03
CA VAL A 54 2.87 7.48 -4.22
C VAL A 54 3.74 6.28 -4.59
N PRO A 55 4.39 6.30 -5.75
CA PRO A 55 5.31 5.24 -6.13
C PRO A 55 6.49 5.16 -5.15
N GLY A 56 6.88 3.94 -4.82
CA GLY A 56 8.07 3.67 -4.03
C GLY A 56 9.35 3.94 -4.81
N ILE A 57 10.47 4.03 -4.08
CA ILE A 57 11.81 4.09 -4.66
C ILE A 57 12.59 2.88 -4.17
N LEU A 58 13.23 2.17 -5.09
CA LEU A 58 14.15 1.09 -4.79
C LEU A 58 15.55 1.46 -5.31
N VAL A 59 16.51 1.49 -4.41
CA VAL A 59 17.94 1.68 -4.75
C VAL A 59 18.70 0.44 -4.31
N SER A 60 19.51 -0.12 -5.19
CA SER A 60 20.26 -1.34 -4.92
C SER A 60 21.67 -1.25 -5.54
N ASN A 61 22.64 -1.87 -4.88
CA ASN A 61 23.97 -2.13 -5.42
C ASN A 61 24.05 -3.48 -6.17
N ARG A 62 22.92 -4.18 -6.31
CA ARG A 62 22.78 -5.43 -7.07
C ARG A 62 21.91 -5.20 -8.31
N THR A 63 22.17 -5.96 -9.34
CA THR A 63 21.32 -5.94 -10.54
C THR A 63 19.95 -6.51 -10.22
N LEU A 64 18.92 -5.75 -10.52
CA LEU A 64 17.53 -6.18 -10.34
C LEU A 64 17.13 -7.19 -11.41
N ARG A 65 16.35 -8.18 -11.04
CA ARG A 65 15.69 -9.13 -11.93
C ARG A 65 14.24 -8.66 -12.16
N GLY A 66 13.87 -8.46 -13.42
CA GLY A 66 12.54 -8.00 -13.80
C GLY A 66 12.39 -6.48 -13.77
N GLU A 67 11.25 -6.01 -14.27
CA GLU A 67 10.97 -4.58 -14.55
C GLU A 67 9.99 -4.07 -13.53
N ASP A 68 9.42 -4.39 -12.65
CA ASP A 68 8.44 -3.82 -11.72
C ASP A 68 8.53 -4.48 -10.33
N PRO A 69 9.59 -4.18 -9.57
CA PRO A 69 9.73 -4.74 -8.24
C PRO A 69 8.68 -4.17 -7.29
N ARG A 70 8.03 -5.03 -6.53
CA ARG A 70 7.01 -4.69 -5.56
C ARG A 70 7.51 -4.89 -4.14
N LEU A 71 6.94 -4.17 -3.19
CA LEU A 71 7.26 -4.37 -1.78
C LEU A 71 7.02 -5.83 -1.35
N ALA A 72 6.00 -6.49 -1.88
CA ALA A 72 5.72 -7.91 -1.61
C ALA A 72 6.87 -8.85 -2.03
N ASP A 73 7.68 -8.45 -3.02
CA ASP A 73 8.81 -9.25 -3.51
C ASP A 73 9.99 -9.28 -2.52
N PHE A 74 10.02 -8.36 -1.57
CA PHE A 74 11.07 -8.32 -0.54
C PHE A 74 11.06 -9.57 0.33
N ALA A 75 9.91 -10.08 0.71
CA ALA A 75 9.84 -11.32 1.50
C ALA A 75 10.53 -12.48 0.77
N ALA A 76 10.15 -12.73 -0.48
CA ALA A 76 10.77 -13.78 -1.30
C ALA A 76 12.27 -13.54 -1.54
N THR A 77 12.66 -12.28 -1.68
CA THR A 77 14.06 -11.87 -1.87
C THR A 77 14.90 -12.18 -0.64
N LEU A 78 14.44 -11.79 0.54
CA LEU A 78 15.15 -12.05 1.79
C LEU A 78 15.29 -13.54 2.06
N LEU A 79 14.21 -14.30 1.91
CA LEU A 79 14.25 -15.75 2.07
C LEU A 79 15.27 -16.39 1.12
N ALA A 80 15.29 -15.99 -0.15
CA ALA A 80 16.26 -16.47 -1.13
C ALA A 80 17.70 -16.11 -0.78
N LEU A 81 17.95 -14.89 -0.29
CA LEU A 81 19.29 -14.44 0.12
C LEU A 81 19.84 -15.24 1.31
N PHE A 82 18.98 -15.68 2.20
CA PHE A 82 19.37 -16.51 3.37
C PHE A 82 19.25 -18.01 3.12
N GLY A 83 18.91 -18.43 1.91
CA GLY A 83 18.78 -19.87 1.56
C GLY A 83 17.59 -20.55 2.29
N ILE A 84 16.59 -19.79 2.69
CA ILE A 84 15.39 -20.28 3.36
C ILE A 84 14.32 -20.63 2.32
N ASP A 85 13.55 -21.68 2.60
CA ASP A 85 12.44 -22.08 1.74
C ASP A 85 11.43 -20.94 1.58
N ARG A 86 10.96 -20.77 0.35
CA ARG A 86 10.03 -19.71 -0.02
C ARG A 86 8.56 -20.05 0.24
N SER A 87 8.26 -21.20 0.83
CA SER A 87 6.89 -21.62 1.15
C SER A 87 6.13 -20.60 2.01
N GLU A 88 6.86 -19.84 2.83
CA GLU A 88 6.33 -18.79 3.71
C GLU A 88 6.14 -17.43 3.01
N ALA A 89 6.65 -17.27 1.79
CA ALA A 89 6.47 -16.04 1.04
C ALA A 89 5.12 -16.03 0.30
N PRO A 90 4.52 -14.86 0.05
CA PRO A 90 3.32 -14.77 -0.79
C PRO A 90 3.54 -15.44 -2.15
N ALA A 91 2.59 -16.26 -2.59
CA ALA A 91 2.71 -17.03 -3.84
C ALA A 91 2.97 -16.17 -5.08
N SER A 92 2.53 -14.92 -5.07
CA SER A 92 2.74 -13.96 -6.16
C SER A 92 4.08 -13.23 -6.08
N SER A 93 4.84 -13.38 -4.98
CA SER A 93 6.12 -12.70 -4.79
C SER A 93 7.26 -13.47 -5.46
N ARG A 94 8.28 -12.75 -5.93
CA ARG A 94 9.46 -13.33 -6.57
C ARG A 94 10.72 -12.56 -6.15
N PRO A 95 11.87 -13.26 -6.01
CA PRO A 95 13.13 -12.58 -5.70
C PRO A 95 13.48 -11.56 -6.78
N ILE A 96 13.93 -10.39 -6.34
CA ILE A 96 14.32 -9.28 -7.21
C ILE A 96 15.82 -9.18 -7.45
N PHE A 97 16.62 -10.10 -6.84
CA PHE A 97 18.06 -10.26 -7.09
C PHE A 97 18.39 -11.67 -7.55
#